data_564b900dd4a26de3b9c806b00618e9bd
#
_entry.id   564b900dd4a26de3b9c806b00618e9bd
#
_cell.length_a   1.000
_cell.length_b   1.000
_cell.length_c   1.000
_cell.angle_alpha   90.00
_cell.angle_beta   90.00
_cell.angle_gamma   90.00
#
_symmetry.space_group_name_H-M   'P 1'
#
loop_
_entity.id
_entity.type
_entity.pdbx_description
1 polymer ?
#
loop_
_entity_poly.entity_id
_entity_poly.type
_entity_poly.pdbx_seq_one_letter_code
_entity_poly.pdbx_strand_id
1 'polypeptide(L)'
;VYLKRAYWALLCGAASLVLLSVSPDTLASDTRISVSDSHGEPLPNAVVEVYFPHSASRDTSVKNIYQRDATFQPEVLAIPVNSQVAFPNEDTTRHHVFSFSDAKTFDLNLYLNETPPPVHFDKPGVVVLGCNIHDHMQAFIVVSDAPFYAMTDSSGQVTLPSLPPGQHRVRVWHQQLHDSQQRWWEGEIASAEELSVPLELRATPKPPEKLSPLQQRFKEAT
;
A
#
# COMPACT_ATOMS: atom_id res chain seq x y z
N VAL A 1 33.73 96.48 -12.34
CA VAL A 1 33.30 95.81 -11.14
C VAL A 1 32.20 94.75 -11.51
N TYR A 2 32.56 93.52 -11.72
CA TYR A 2 31.62 92.44 -11.98
C TYR A 2 31.90 91.23 -11.05
N LEU A 3 30.98 90.89 -10.13
CA LEU A 3 31.00 89.73 -9.29
C LEU A 3 30.55 88.50 -10.12
N LYS A 4 31.37 87.46 -10.23
CA LYS A 4 30.93 86.16 -10.74
C LYS A 4 30.51 85.28 -9.55
N ARG A 5 29.21 84.87 -9.50
CA ARG A 5 28.65 83.90 -8.60
C ARG A 5 28.89 82.48 -9.20
N ALA A 6 29.60 81.62 -8.48
CA ALA A 6 29.73 80.25 -8.79
C ALA A 6 28.61 79.45 -8.13
N TYR A 7 27.81 78.74 -8.95
CA TYR A 7 26.80 77.77 -8.44
C TYR A 7 27.44 76.41 -8.30
N TRP A 8 27.46 75.89 -7.11
CA TRP A 8 27.80 74.48 -6.86
C TRP A 8 26.51 73.68 -6.95
N ALA A 9 26.41 72.77 -7.91
CA ALA A 9 25.34 71.79 -7.98
C ALA A 9 25.70 70.55 -7.15
N LEU A 10 24.94 70.31 -6.08
CA LEU A 10 24.99 69.08 -5.29
C LEU A 10 24.21 68.01 -6.03
N LEU A 11 24.93 67.03 -6.56
CA LEU A 11 24.35 65.78 -7.06
C LEU A 11 24.16 64.81 -5.90
N CYS A 12 22.88 64.72 -5.41
CA CYS A 12 22.46 63.65 -4.48
C CYS A 12 22.21 62.38 -5.36
N GLY A 13 23.21 61.44 -5.36
CA GLY A 13 23.01 60.10 -5.89
C GLY A 13 22.18 59.27 -4.94
N ALA A 14 20.96 59.01 -5.28
CA ALA A 14 20.14 58.00 -4.58
C ALA A 14 20.56 56.63 -5.03
N ALA A 15 21.31 55.89 -4.15
CA ALA A 15 21.64 54.51 -4.34
C ALA A 15 20.39 53.69 -3.96
N SER A 16 19.64 53.22 -4.98
CA SER A 16 18.53 52.29 -4.77
C SER A 16 19.09 50.89 -4.43
N LEU A 17 18.97 50.49 -3.15
CA LEU A 17 19.30 49.15 -2.69
C LEU A 17 18.18 48.20 -3.13
N VAL A 18 18.40 47.46 -4.20
CA VAL A 18 17.48 46.38 -4.60
C VAL A 18 17.72 45.19 -3.67
N LEU A 19 16.85 45.04 -2.68
CA LEU A 19 16.74 43.84 -1.86
C LEU A 19 16.17 42.71 -2.73
N LEU A 20 17.04 41.85 -3.26
CA LEU A 20 16.63 40.56 -3.81
C LEU A 20 16.08 39.70 -2.66
N SER A 21 14.75 39.63 -2.57
CA SER A 21 14.08 38.65 -1.71
C SER A 21 14.30 37.26 -2.33
N VAL A 22 15.29 36.52 -1.84
CA VAL A 22 15.41 35.09 -2.08
C VAL A 22 14.29 34.45 -1.29
N SER A 23 13.19 34.12 -1.99
CA SER A 23 12.21 33.22 -1.41
C SER A 23 12.91 31.86 -1.19
N PRO A 24 12.92 31.30 0.03
CA PRO A 24 13.38 29.94 0.18
C PRO A 24 12.42 29.06 -0.64
N ASP A 25 12.95 28.40 -1.67
CA ASP A 25 12.26 27.24 -2.26
C ASP A 25 12.08 26.24 -1.11
N THR A 26 10.90 26.24 -0.52
CA THR A 26 10.47 25.15 0.34
C THR A 26 10.42 23.93 -0.56
N LEU A 27 11.50 23.13 -0.55
CA LEU A 27 11.47 21.78 -1.08
C LEU A 27 10.26 21.13 -0.39
N ALA A 28 9.23 20.84 -1.18
CA ALA A 28 8.09 20.09 -0.68
C ALA A 28 8.67 18.75 -0.21
N SER A 29 8.79 18.59 1.10
CA SER A 29 9.24 17.32 1.69
C SER A 29 8.17 16.30 1.36
N ASP A 30 8.54 15.24 0.65
CA ASP A 30 7.62 14.13 0.37
C ASP A 30 7.22 13.51 1.71
N THR A 31 5.92 13.42 1.95
CA THR A 31 5.39 12.69 3.09
C THR A 31 5.59 11.20 2.84
N ARG A 32 6.19 10.49 3.80
CA ARG A 32 6.55 9.08 3.64
C ARG A 32 6.07 8.24 4.80
N ILE A 33 5.61 7.03 4.50
CA ILE A 33 5.27 6.01 5.51
C ILE A 33 6.20 4.83 5.32
N SER A 34 6.86 4.41 6.40
CA SER A 34 7.69 3.21 6.47
C SER A 34 7.03 2.17 7.36
N VAL A 35 6.82 0.98 6.85
CA VAL A 35 6.18 -0.14 7.57
C VAL A 35 7.22 -1.23 7.83
N SER A 36 7.32 -1.66 9.07
CA SER A 36 8.25 -2.71 9.52
C SER A 36 7.56 -3.68 10.48
N ASP A 37 8.19 -4.82 10.73
CA ASP A 37 7.81 -5.69 11.84
C ASP A 37 8.34 -5.17 13.18
N SER A 38 8.08 -5.90 14.27
CA SER A 38 8.55 -5.58 15.62
C SER A 38 10.08 -5.65 15.80
N HIS A 39 10.80 -6.21 14.83
CA HIS A 39 12.27 -6.29 14.80
C HIS A 39 12.91 -5.22 13.93
N GLY A 40 12.10 -4.39 13.26
CA GLY A 40 12.54 -3.34 12.35
C GLY A 40 12.78 -3.82 10.91
N GLU A 41 12.45 -5.09 10.58
CA GLU A 41 12.54 -5.60 9.21
C GLU A 41 11.45 -4.98 8.33
N PRO A 42 11.79 -4.45 7.14
CA PRO A 42 10.83 -3.85 6.23
C PRO A 42 9.72 -4.84 5.83
N LEU A 43 8.48 -4.36 5.75
CA LEU A 43 7.33 -5.15 5.31
C LEU A 43 6.86 -4.72 3.92
N PRO A 44 7.22 -5.43 2.86
CA PRO A 44 6.67 -5.23 1.52
C PRO A 44 5.21 -5.69 1.46
N ASN A 45 4.46 -5.15 0.50
CA ASN A 45 3.05 -5.49 0.27
C ASN A 45 2.11 -5.16 1.46
N ALA A 46 2.53 -4.33 2.41
CA ALA A 46 1.60 -3.75 3.36
C ALA A 46 0.70 -2.73 2.63
N VAL A 47 -0.60 -2.77 2.88
CA VAL A 47 -1.55 -1.82 2.30
C VAL A 47 -1.69 -0.63 3.25
N VAL A 48 -1.39 0.56 2.74
CA VAL A 48 -1.49 1.84 3.44
C VAL A 48 -2.69 2.60 2.89
N GLU A 49 -3.58 3.03 3.76
CA GLU A 49 -4.73 3.90 3.45
C GLU A 49 -4.57 5.23 4.17
N VAL A 50 -4.79 6.35 3.45
CA VAL A 50 -4.74 7.69 4.03
C VAL A 50 -6.02 8.44 3.70
N TYR A 51 -6.65 9.01 4.73
CA TYR A 51 -7.94 9.69 4.63
C TYR A 51 -7.74 11.21 4.69
N PHE A 52 -7.79 11.85 3.53
CA PHE A 52 -7.72 13.31 3.37
C PHE A 52 -8.59 13.76 2.20
N PRO A 53 -8.99 15.04 2.12
CA PRO A 53 -9.71 15.55 0.96
C PRO A 53 -8.87 15.38 -0.31
N HIS A 54 -9.22 14.40 -1.13
CA HIS A 54 -8.52 14.07 -2.37
C HIS A 54 -9.50 13.64 -3.44
N SER A 55 -9.35 14.17 -4.64
CA SER A 55 -10.23 13.90 -5.79
C SER A 55 -9.50 13.08 -6.87
N ALA A 56 -8.69 12.09 -6.49
CA ALA A 56 -8.11 11.23 -7.50
C ALA A 56 -9.18 10.40 -8.21
N SER A 57 -9.06 10.27 -9.51
CA SER A 57 -9.85 9.31 -10.28
C SER A 57 -9.47 7.90 -9.80
N ARG A 58 -10.46 7.14 -9.32
CA ARG A 58 -10.25 5.74 -8.94
C ARG A 58 -10.23 4.87 -10.19
N ASP A 59 -9.15 4.14 -10.38
CA ASP A 59 -9.08 3.14 -11.45
C ASP A 59 -9.89 1.90 -11.06
N THR A 60 -11.10 1.83 -11.58
CA THR A 60 -12.01 0.69 -11.41
C THR A 60 -11.93 -0.32 -12.56
N SER A 61 -10.87 -0.28 -13.38
CA SER A 61 -10.63 -1.27 -14.41
C SER A 61 -10.57 -2.68 -13.82
N VAL A 62 -10.93 -3.68 -14.61
CA VAL A 62 -10.82 -5.08 -14.18
C VAL A 62 -9.38 -5.41 -13.86
N LYS A 63 -9.12 -5.90 -12.64
CA LYS A 63 -7.83 -6.42 -12.20
C LYS A 63 -7.82 -7.94 -12.29
N ASN A 64 -6.64 -8.55 -12.29
CA ASN A 64 -6.51 -10.00 -12.35
C ASN A 64 -5.75 -10.53 -11.14
N ILE A 65 -6.21 -11.67 -10.62
CA ILE A 65 -5.42 -12.56 -9.77
C ILE A 65 -5.33 -13.89 -10.53
N TYR A 66 -4.14 -14.17 -11.03
CA TYR A 66 -3.87 -15.37 -11.82
C TYR A 66 -3.66 -16.58 -10.89
N GLN A 67 -4.00 -17.75 -11.39
CA GLN A 67 -3.66 -19.03 -10.79
C GLN A 67 -2.53 -19.64 -11.61
N ARG A 68 -1.34 -19.69 -11.02
CA ARG A 68 -0.10 -20.17 -11.62
C ARG A 68 0.71 -20.95 -10.59
N ASP A 69 1.29 -22.07 -10.98
CA ASP A 69 2.14 -22.91 -10.13
C ASP A 69 1.46 -23.25 -8.78
N ALA A 70 0.16 -23.56 -8.82
CA ALA A 70 -0.70 -23.76 -7.65
C ALA A 70 -0.62 -22.63 -6.62
N THR A 71 -0.51 -21.38 -7.06
CA THR A 71 -0.56 -20.15 -6.25
C THR A 71 -1.48 -19.12 -6.87
N PHE A 72 -1.96 -18.17 -6.05
CA PHE A 72 -2.60 -16.95 -6.53
C PHE A 72 -1.55 -15.85 -6.72
N GLN A 73 -1.57 -15.17 -7.87
CA GLN A 73 -0.61 -14.13 -8.23
C GLN A 73 -1.31 -12.86 -8.76
N PRO A 74 -1.16 -11.71 -8.09
CA PRO A 74 -0.41 -11.47 -6.87
C PRO A 74 -1.09 -12.08 -5.63
N GLU A 75 -0.30 -12.33 -4.57
CA GLU A 75 -0.81 -12.81 -3.28
C GLU A 75 -1.61 -11.75 -2.53
N VAL A 76 -1.28 -10.47 -2.71
CA VAL A 76 -2.01 -9.33 -2.17
C VAL A 76 -2.37 -8.39 -3.31
N LEU A 77 -3.63 -8.00 -3.39
CA LEU A 77 -4.14 -7.02 -4.34
C LEU A 77 -4.95 -5.95 -3.60
N ALA A 78 -4.55 -4.68 -3.73
CA ALA A 78 -5.33 -3.55 -3.24
C ALA A 78 -6.13 -2.92 -4.39
N ILE A 79 -7.44 -2.73 -4.17
CA ILE A 79 -8.37 -2.17 -5.17
C ILE A 79 -9.30 -1.15 -4.52
N PRO A 80 -9.79 -0.13 -5.25
CA PRO A 80 -10.85 0.72 -4.74
C PRO A 80 -12.19 -0.03 -4.73
N VAL A 81 -13.08 0.37 -3.83
CA VAL A 81 -14.46 -0.11 -3.81
C VAL A 81 -15.14 0.11 -5.18
N ASN A 82 -16.03 -0.81 -5.57
CA ASN A 82 -16.68 -0.92 -6.88
C ASN A 82 -15.78 -1.39 -8.03
N SER A 83 -14.62 -1.95 -7.75
CA SER A 83 -13.77 -2.62 -8.74
C SER A 83 -14.27 -4.02 -9.07
N GLN A 84 -13.76 -4.56 -10.16
CA GLN A 84 -13.96 -5.93 -10.58
C GLN A 84 -12.64 -6.69 -10.64
N VAL A 85 -12.64 -7.96 -10.23
CA VAL A 85 -11.45 -8.83 -10.31
C VAL A 85 -11.80 -10.11 -11.07
N ALA A 86 -11.00 -10.42 -12.07
CA ALA A 86 -11.05 -11.68 -12.79
C ALA A 86 -10.00 -12.65 -12.24
N PHE A 87 -10.27 -13.94 -12.37
CA PHE A 87 -9.44 -15.01 -11.82
C PHE A 87 -9.03 -16.00 -12.93
N PRO A 88 -8.15 -15.61 -13.89
CA PRO A 88 -7.70 -16.51 -14.93
C PRO A 88 -6.93 -17.70 -14.35
N ASN A 89 -7.24 -18.92 -14.81
CA ASN A 89 -6.49 -20.11 -14.48
C ASN A 89 -5.49 -20.40 -15.63
N GLU A 90 -4.21 -20.23 -15.35
CA GLU A 90 -3.11 -20.47 -16.29
C GLU A 90 -2.32 -21.76 -15.96
N ASP A 91 -2.77 -22.53 -14.99
CA ASP A 91 -2.24 -23.86 -14.69
C ASP A 91 -2.82 -24.94 -15.61
N THR A 92 -2.22 -26.11 -15.58
CA THR A 92 -2.69 -27.32 -16.26
C THR A 92 -3.71 -28.11 -15.45
N THR A 93 -3.97 -27.70 -14.22
CA THR A 93 -4.93 -28.30 -13.27
C THR A 93 -6.11 -27.38 -13.02
N ARG A 94 -7.25 -27.96 -12.62
CA ARG A 94 -8.38 -27.17 -12.17
C ARG A 94 -8.08 -26.54 -10.82
N HIS A 95 -8.57 -25.33 -10.63
CA HIS A 95 -8.55 -24.67 -9.32
C HIS A 95 -9.95 -24.20 -8.95
N HIS A 96 -10.13 -23.95 -7.67
CA HIS A 96 -11.32 -23.38 -7.08
C HIS A 96 -10.98 -22.01 -6.51
N VAL A 97 -11.80 -21.00 -6.76
CA VAL A 97 -11.65 -19.67 -6.15
C VAL A 97 -12.90 -19.35 -5.35
N PHE A 98 -12.75 -19.20 -4.06
CA PHE A 98 -13.87 -18.86 -3.17
C PHE A 98 -13.43 -17.90 -2.07
N SER A 99 -14.40 -17.23 -1.47
CA SER A 99 -14.25 -16.43 -0.26
C SER A 99 -15.49 -16.50 0.61
N PHE A 100 -15.29 -16.54 1.93
CA PHE A 100 -16.34 -16.41 2.94
C PHE A 100 -16.17 -15.14 3.79
N SER A 101 -15.35 -14.18 3.33
CA SER A 101 -15.11 -12.93 4.03
C SER A 101 -16.36 -12.04 4.04
N ASP A 102 -16.58 -11.29 5.12
CA ASP A 102 -17.70 -10.37 5.27
C ASP A 102 -17.76 -9.29 4.19
N ALA A 103 -16.59 -8.86 3.70
CA ALA A 103 -16.49 -7.87 2.62
C ALA A 103 -16.97 -8.44 1.28
N LYS A 104 -16.74 -9.73 1.00
CA LYS A 104 -17.23 -10.41 -0.20
C LYS A 104 -17.27 -11.91 -0.02
N THR A 105 -18.45 -12.49 -0.14
CA THR A 105 -18.66 -13.95 -0.22
C THR A 105 -18.96 -14.33 -1.67
N PHE A 106 -18.22 -15.31 -2.20
CA PHE A 106 -18.46 -15.87 -3.53
C PHE A 106 -17.79 -17.25 -3.68
N ASP A 107 -18.23 -17.98 -4.71
CA ASP A 107 -17.72 -19.29 -5.09
C ASP A 107 -17.79 -19.44 -6.63
N LEU A 108 -16.62 -19.65 -7.27
CA LEU A 108 -16.50 -19.83 -8.72
C LEU A 108 -16.45 -21.30 -9.14
N ASN A 109 -16.59 -22.25 -8.20
CA ASN A 109 -16.43 -23.68 -8.44
C ASN A 109 -15.03 -24.05 -9.01
N LEU A 110 -14.90 -25.26 -9.50
CA LEU A 110 -13.68 -25.78 -10.14
C LEU A 110 -13.72 -25.50 -11.65
N TYR A 111 -12.70 -24.81 -12.19
CA TYR A 111 -12.59 -24.54 -13.62
C TYR A 111 -11.16 -24.70 -14.14
N LEU A 112 -11.05 -24.92 -15.45
CA LEU A 112 -9.80 -25.05 -16.20
C LEU A 112 -10.03 -24.54 -17.64
N ASN A 113 -9.04 -23.87 -18.21
CA ASN A 113 -9.06 -23.35 -19.59
C ASN A 113 -10.19 -22.34 -19.88
N GLU A 114 -10.77 -21.76 -18.85
CA GLU A 114 -11.78 -20.71 -18.95
C GLU A 114 -11.54 -19.67 -17.85
N THR A 115 -12.02 -18.45 -18.04
CA THR A 115 -12.03 -17.43 -17.01
C THR A 115 -13.48 -17.09 -16.70
N PRO A 116 -13.96 -17.39 -15.48
CA PRO A 116 -15.30 -16.99 -15.06
C PRO A 116 -15.49 -15.46 -15.16
N PRO A 117 -16.74 -14.98 -15.25
CA PRO A 117 -17.02 -13.55 -15.22
C PRO A 117 -16.35 -12.88 -14.00
N PRO A 118 -15.82 -11.65 -14.15
CA PRO A 118 -15.20 -10.93 -13.05
C PRO A 118 -16.16 -10.76 -11.86
N VAL A 119 -15.63 -10.89 -10.65
CA VAL A 119 -16.36 -10.64 -9.40
C VAL A 119 -16.31 -9.16 -9.05
N HIS A 120 -17.46 -8.58 -8.72
CA HIS A 120 -17.59 -7.18 -8.31
C HIS A 120 -17.42 -7.03 -6.79
N PHE A 121 -16.58 -6.08 -6.37
CA PHE A 121 -16.25 -5.81 -4.96
C PHE A 121 -16.85 -4.45 -4.53
N ASP A 122 -18.03 -4.49 -3.96
CA ASP A 122 -18.89 -3.35 -3.64
C ASP A 122 -18.81 -2.89 -2.18
N LYS A 123 -18.11 -3.64 -1.32
CA LYS A 123 -17.99 -3.36 0.10
C LYS A 123 -16.51 -3.28 0.52
N PRO A 124 -16.08 -2.21 1.25
CA PRO A 124 -14.71 -2.12 1.72
C PRO A 124 -14.39 -3.20 2.78
N GLY A 125 -13.13 -3.61 2.83
CA GLY A 125 -12.63 -4.60 3.78
C GLY A 125 -11.64 -5.58 3.17
N VAL A 126 -11.23 -6.57 3.95
CA VAL A 126 -10.30 -7.61 3.53
C VAL A 126 -11.06 -8.85 3.08
N VAL A 127 -10.75 -9.33 1.90
CA VAL A 127 -11.30 -10.55 1.31
C VAL A 127 -10.18 -11.59 1.22
N VAL A 128 -10.37 -12.73 1.86
CA VAL A 128 -9.43 -13.86 1.82
C VAL A 128 -9.92 -14.84 0.76
N LEU A 129 -9.06 -15.15 -0.20
CA LEU A 129 -9.28 -16.14 -1.23
C LEU A 129 -8.71 -17.49 -0.79
N GLY A 130 -9.40 -18.56 -1.13
CA GLY A 130 -8.95 -19.93 -0.91
C GLY A 130 -9.20 -20.83 -2.11
N CYS A 131 -8.54 -22.00 -2.10
CA CYS A 131 -8.74 -23.09 -3.04
C CYS A 131 -8.98 -24.38 -2.26
N ASN A 132 -10.03 -25.16 -2.63
CA ASN A 132 -10.38 -26.40 -1.91
C ASN A 132 -9.45 -27.57 -2.16
N ILE A 133 -8.67 -27.55 -3.23
CA ILE A 133 -7.83 -28.68 -3.63
C ILE A 133 -6.34 -28.46 -3.35
N HIS A 134 -5.97 -27.25 -2.95
CA HIS A 134 -4.60 -26.90 -2.54
C HIS A 134 -4.66 -26.01 -1.30
N ASP A 135 -4.48 -26.59 -0.12
CA ASP A 135 -4.63 -25.90 1.16
C ASP A 135 -3.71 -24.68 1.33
N HIS A 136 -2.59 -24.62 0.61
CA HIS A 136 -1.66 -23.50 0.64
C HIS A 136 -2.02 -22.36 -0.31
N MET A 137 -2.96 -22.54 -1.25
CA MET A 137 -3.41 -21.47 -2.15
C MET A 137 -4.29 -20.48 -1.40
N GLN A 138 -3.70 -19.39 -0.98
CA GLN A 138 -4.37 -18.26 -0.34
C GLN A 138 -3.91 -16.95 -0.95
N ALA A 139 -4.81 -15.99 -1.05
CA ALA A 139 -4.52 -14.61 -1.42
C ALA A 139 -5.47 -13.65 -0.72
N PHE A 140 -5.15 -12.35 -0.80
CA PHE A 140 -5.91 -11.31 -0.14
C PHE A 140 -6.26 -10.19 -1.12
N ILE A 141 -7.51 -9.76 -1.09
CA ILE A 141 -7.95 -8.54 -1.77
C ILE A 141 -8.32 -7.53 -0.70
N VAL A 142 -7.61 -6.41 -0.67
CA VAL A 142 -7.95 -5.28 0.19
C VAL A 142 -8.79 -4.29 -0.63
N VAL A 143 -10.08 -4.23 -0.31
CA VAL A 143 -11.04 -3.32 -0.95
C VAL A 143 -11.05 -2.01 -0.16
N SER A 144 -10.49 -0.95 -0.73
CA SER A 144 -10.31 0.33 -0.07
C SER A 144 -11.39 1.34 -0.44
N ASP A 145 -11.94 2.02 0.56
CA ASP A 145 -12.77 3.22 0.38
C ASP A 145 -11.98 4.53 0.61
N ALA A 146 -10.71 4.41 1.03
CA ALA A 146 -9.87 5.56 1.30
C ALA A 146 -9.62 6.42 0.05
N PRO A 147 -9.53 7.74 0.19
CA PRO A 147 -9.17 8.64 -0.91
C PRO A 147 -7.81 8.34 -1.53
N PHE A 148 -6.85 7.88 -0.72
CA PHE A 148 -5.55 7.39 -1.16
C PHE A 148 -5.26 6.03 -0.53
N TYR A 149 -4.80 5.11 -1.34
CA TYR A 149 -4.23 3.84 -0.87
C TYR A 149 -3.05 3.44 -1.77
N ALA A 150 -2.09 2.76 -1.19
CA ALA A 150 -0.93 2.21 -1.90
C ALA A 150 -0.40 0.99 -1.16
N MET A 151 0.45 0.23 -1.84
CA MET A 151 1.18 -0.89 -1.24
C MET A 151 2.63 -0.48 -1.01
N THR A 152 3.22 -0.91 0.10
CA THR A 152 4.65 -0.70 0.36
C THR A 152 5.50 -1.46 -0.65
N ASP A 153 6.62 -0.86 -1.04
CA ASP A 153 7.64 -1.46 -1.89
C ASP A 153 8.51 -2.48 -1.12
N SER A 154 9.55 -3.00 -1.76
CA SER A 154 10.48 -3.96 -1.17
C SER A 154 11.26 -3.42 0.05
N SER A 155 11.31 -2.10 0.22
CA SER A 155 11.90 -1.43 1.38
C SER A 155 10.88 -1.10 2.48
N GLY A 156 9.64 -1.57 2.34
CA GLY A 156 8.55 -1.29 3.27
C GLY A 156 8.03 0.14 3.20
N GLN A 157 8.25 0.88 2.10
CA GLN A 157 7.95 2.31 2.02
C GLN A 157 6.82 2.64 1.04
N VAL A 158 6.09 3.71 1.39
CA VAL A 158 5.12 4.39 0.52
C VAL A 158 5.39 5.88 0.56
N THR A 159 5.51 6.50 -0.62
CA THR A 159 5.52 7.96 -0.77
C THR A 159 4.09 8.43 -1.03
N LEU A 160 3.64 9.39 -0.23
CA LEU A 160 2.30 9.97 -0.34
C LEU A 160 2.31 11.17 -1.28
N PRO A 161 1.18 11.49 -1.93
CA PRO A 161 1.01 12.79 -2.58
C PRO A 161 1.06 13.91 -1.53
N SER A 162 1.19 15.15 -1.99
CA SER A 162 1.12 16.32 -1.11
C SER A 162 -0.16 16.29 -0.28
N LEU A 163 -0.02 16.21 1.04
CA LEU A 163 -1.15 16.25 1.96
C LEU A 163 -1.54 17.71 2.26
N PRO A 164 -2.83 18.03 2.39
CA PRO A 164 -3.28 19.30 2.93
C PRO A 164 -2.74 19.54 4.35
N PRO A 165 -2.67 20.79 4.83
CA PRO A 165 -2.33 21.06 6.21
C PRO A 165 -3.30 20.35 7.18
N GLY A 166 -2.78 19.80 8.27
CA GLY A 166 -3.55 19.12 9.31
C GLY A 166 -3.13 17.67 9.53
N GLN A 167 -3.81 17.00 10.44
CA GLN A 167 -3.63 15.57 10.73
C GLN A 167 -4.58 14.75 9.87
N HIS A 168 -4.07 13.64 9.34
CA HIS A 168 -4.81 12.75 8.47
C HIS A 168 -4.75 11.33 9.01
N ARG A 169 -5.92 10.70 9.12
CA ARG A 169 -6.02 9.31 9.55
C ARG A 169 -5.28 8.39 8.58
N VAL A 170 -4.48 7.49 9.14
CA VAL A 170 -3.75 6.43 8.43
C VAL A 170 -4.21 5.08 8.94
N ARG A 171 -4.41 4.12 8.03
CA ARG A 171 -4.59 2.71 8.36
C ARG A 171 -3.55 1.90 7.60
N VAL A 172 -2.98 0.89 8.26
CA VAL A 172 -2.02 -0.02 7.64
C VAL A 172 -2.43 -1.46 7.90
N TRP A 173 -2.44 -2.24 6.84
CA TRP A 173 -2.77 -3.65 6.87
C TRP A 173 -1.63 -4.49 6.30
N HIS A 174 -1.45 -5.69 6.83
CA HIS A 174 -0.55 -6.68 6.28
C HIS A 174 -1.14 -8.09 6.49
N GLN A 175 -0.91 -8.99 5.53
CA GLN A 175 -1.47 -10.35 5.55
C GLN A 175 -1.06 -11.17 6.78
N GLN A 176 0.07 -10.87 7.40
CA GLN A 176 0.57 -11.54 8.59
C GLN A 176 0.09 -10.94 9.91
N LEU A 177 -0.77 -9.93 9.91
CA LEU A 177 -1.40 -9.45 11.14
C LEU A 177 -2.21 -10.54 11.82
N HIS A 178 -2.22 -10.54 13.16
CA HIS A 178 -3.21 -11.32 13.90
C HIS A 178 -4.62 -10.89 13.47
N ASP A 179 -5.47 -11.86 13.11
CA ASP A 179 -6.81 -11.55 12.61
C ASP A 179 -6.80 -10.55 11.44
N SER A 180 -6.02 -10.88 10.40
CA SER A 180 -5.82 -10.01 9.24
C SER A 180 -7.10 -9.65 8.47
N GLN A 181 -8.24 -10.33 8.73
CA GLN A 181 -9.53 -9.94 8.15
C GLN A 181 -10.16 -8.73 8.85
N GLN A 182 -9.83 -8.45 10.10
CA GLN A 182 -10.45 -7.40 10.91
C GLN A 182 -9.46 -6.37 11.45
N ARG A 183 -8.21 -6.78 11.69
CA ARG A 183 -7.20 -5.92 12.32
C ARG A 183 -6.47 -5.05 11.31
N TRP A 184 -6.37 -3.78 11.68
CA TRP A 184 -5.56 -2.77 11.04
C TRP A 184 -4.75 -2.03 12.12
N TRP A 185 -3.56 -1.59 11.77
CA TRP A 185 -2.91 -0.54 12.53
C TRP A 185 -3.58 0.78 12.19
N GLU A 186 -3.80 1.64 13.19
CA GLU A 186 -4.40 2.96 12.99
C GLU A 186 -3.56 4.04 13.64
N GLY A 187 -3.41 5.18 12.97
CA GLY A 187 -2.67 6.35 13.43
C GLY A 187 -2.98 7.59 12.60
N GLU A 188 -2.17 8.61 12.75
CA GLU A 188 -2.31 9.88 12.05
C GLU A 188 -0.97 10.33 11.50
N ILE A 189 -0.99 11.13 10.42
CA ILE A 189 0.19 11.76 9.80
C ILE A 189 -0.12 13.20 9.41
N ALA A 190 0.83 14.12 9.62
CA ALA A 190 0.77 15.48 9.08
C ALA A 190 1.52 15.58 7.74
N SER A 191 1.30 16.70 7.04
CA SER A 191 2.04 16.99 5.81
C SER A 191 3.53 17.18 6.10
N ALA A 192 4.38 16.71 5.19
CA ALA A 192 5.85 16.77 5.27
C ALA A 192 6.47 16.01 6.47
N GLU A 193 5.76 15.04 7.02
CA GLU A 193 6.26 14.14 8.07
C GLU A 193 6.66 12.77 7.50
N GLU A 194 7.52 12.07 8.25
CA GLU A 194 7.78 10.65 8.08
C GLU A 194 7.10 9.88 9.21
N LEU A 195 6.29 8.88 8.85
CA LEU A 195 5.60 8.03 9.81
C LEU A 195 6.21 6.62 9.77
N SER A 196 6.72 6.17 10.92
CA SER A 196 7.15 4.77 11.09
C SER A 196 6.05 3.95 11.74
N VAL A 197 5.69 2.85 11.10
CA VAL A 197 4.61 1.96 11.53
C VAL A 197 5.17 0.58 11.83
N PRO A 198 5.46 0.25 13.10
CA PRO A 198 5.80 -1.10 13.50
C PRO A 198 4.53 -1.95 13.61
N LEU A 199 4.49 -3.10 12.93
CA LEU A 199 3.38 -4.04 12.99
C LEU A 199 3.73 -5.26 13.85
N GLU A 200 2.80 -5.66 14.72
CA GLU A 200 2.88 -6.93 15.43
C GLU A 200 2.32 -8.04 14.54
N LEU A 201 3.21 -8.87 13.99
CA LEU A 201 2.84 -9.97 13.12
C LEU A 201 2.56 -11.25 13.92
N ARG A 202 1.79 -12.17 13.32
CA ARG A 202 1.66 -13.53 13.84
C ARG A 202 3.05 -14.16 13.91
N ALA A 203 3.36 -14.81 15.04
CA ALA A 203 4.56 -15.62 15.13
C ALA A 203 4.54 -16.69 14.03
N THR A 204 5.57 -16.69 13.17
CA THR A 204 5.76 -17.81 12.25
C THR A 204 5.93 -19.09 13.09
N PRO A 205 5.15 -20.15 12.84
CA PRO A 205 5.34 -21.40 13.57
C PRO A 205 6.80 -21.84 13.42
N LYS A 206 7.52 -21.90 14.54
CA LYS A 206 8.90 -22.39 14.51
C LYS A 206 8.86 -23.85 14.02
N PRO A 207 9.65 -24.23 13.01
CA PRO A 207 9.72 -25.61 12.60
C PRO A 207 9.98 -26.49 13.82
N PRO A 208 9.38 -27.66 13.92
CA PRO A 208 9.57 -28.52 15.06
C PRO A 208 11.08 -28.77 15.23
N GLU A 209 11.59 -28.50 16.40
CA GLU A 209 13.04 -28.57 16.73
C GLU A 209 13.65 -29.97 16.51
N LYS A 210 12.78 -30.98 16.48
CA LYS A 210 13.12 -32.37 16.14
C LYS A 210 12.03 -32.90 15.20
N LEU A 211 12.48 -33.51 14.11
CA LEU A 211 11.59 -34.29 13.27
C LEU A 211 10.91 -35.39 14.09
N SER A 212 9.60 -35.57 13.89
CA SER A 212 8.93 -36.72 14.49
C SER A 212 9.57 -38.04 14.01
N PRO A 213 9.47 -39.15 14.74
CA PRO A 213 10.00 -40.42 14.30
C PRO A 213 9.54 -40.86 12.92
N LEU A 214 8.34 -40.48 12.53
CA LEU A 214 7.76 -40.71 11.20
C LEU A 214 8.44 -39.87 10.11
N GLN A 215 8.66 -38.59 10.35
CA GLN A 215 9.36 -37.68 9.43
C GLN A 215 10.85 -38.05 9.26
N GLN A 216 11.50 -38.56 10.32
CA GLN A 216 12.86 -39.08 10.23
C GLN A 216 12.94 -40.30 9.30
N ARG A 217 12.00 -41.26 9.43
CA ARG A 217 11.90 -42.42 8.55
C ARG A 217 11.66 -42.04 7.07
N PHE A 218 10.85 -41.04 6.80
CA PHE A 218 10.66 -40.56 5.42
C PHE A 218 11.93 -39.91 4.84
N LYS A 219 12.69 -39.18 5.66
CA LYS A 219 13.95 -38.55 5.24
C LYS A 219 15.06 -39.56 4.97
N GLU A 220 15.06 -40.70 5.66
CA GLU A 220 16.02 -41.79 5.48
C GLU A 220 15.66 -42.73 4.30
N ALA A 221 14.41 -42.63 3.78
CA ALA A 221 13.92 -43.47 2.69
C ALA A 221 14.00 -42.81 1.30
N THR A 222 14.47 -41.55 1.22
CA THR A 222 14.72 -40.76 -0.01
C THR A 222 16.19 -40.55 -0.22
#